data_a33abcc551da60ec2882e201334e2709
#
_entry.id   a33abcc551da60ec2882e201334e2709
#
_cell.length_a   1.000
_cell.length_b   1.000
_cell.length_c   1.000
_cell.angle_alpha   90.00
_cell.angle_beta   90.00
_cell.angle_gamma   90.00
#
_symmetry.space_group_name_H-M   'P 1'
#
loop_
_entity.id
_entity.type
_entity.pdbx_description
1 polymer ?
#
loop_
_entity_poly.entity_id
_entity_poly.type
_entity_poly.pdbx_seq_one_letter_code
_entity_poly.pdbx_strand_id
1 'polypeptide(L)'
;MQAVCSGFLYALETGANFIRSGNYKKVVVVGAEKMSSIINYADRATCPIFGDGGAAVMLEPTTEDFGIMDAVLRTDGKGLPFLHIKAGGSICTPSYYTLDNQMHYIYQEGRTVFKYAVSNMADACESII
;
A
#
# COMPACT_ATOMS: atom_id res chain seq x y z
N MET A 1 4.19 -0.05 -10.30
CA MET A 1 4.77 0.47 -9.04
C MET A 1 4.38 -0.47 -7.92
N GLN A 2 5.27 -0.78 -6.99
CA GLN A 2 5.00 -1.66 -5.85
C GLN A 2 5.39 -0.91 -4.57
N ALA A 3 4.40 -0.50 -3.79
CA ALA A 3 4.56 0.11 -2.47
C ALA A 3 3.43 -0.30 -1.52
N VAL A 4 2.83 -1.47 -1.78
CA VAL A 4 1.81 -2.15 -1.00
C VAL A 4 0.68 -1.19 -0.61
N CYS A 5 0.34 -1.06 0.67
CA CYS A 5 -0.77 -0.23 1.16
C CYS A 5 -0.65 1.25 0.79
N SER A 6 0.56 1.78 0.67
CA SER A 6 0.82 3.16 0.22
C SER A 6 0.93 3.28 -1.30
N GLY A 7 0.82 2.18 -2.05
CA GLY A 7 1.08 2.11 -3.49
C GLY A 7 0.26 3.11 -4.30
N PHE A 8 -1.01 3.29 -3.96
CA PHE A 8 -1.86 4.26 -4.63
C PHE A 8 -1.38 5.70 -4.44
N LEU A 9 -0.95 6.09 -3.23
CA LEU A 9 -0.41 7.43 -2.96
C LEU A 9 0.88 7.69 -3.73
N TYR A 10 1.79 6.70 -3.78
CA TYR A 10 3.02 6.79 -4.58
C TYR A 10 2.70 6.90 -6.08
N ALA A 11 1.74 6.13 -6.58
CA ALA A 11 1.31 6.19 -7.97
C ALA A 11 0.64 7.53 -8.30
N LEU A 12 -0.16 8.06 -7.37
CA LEU A 12 -0.84 9.35 -7.51
C LEU A 12 0.18 10.49 -7.64
N GLU A 13 1.14 10.57 -6.74
CA GLU A 13 2.20 11.59 -6.81
C GLU A 13 3.10 11.43 -8.04
N THR A 14 3.39 10.19 -8.44
CA THR A 14 4.12 9.93 -9.69
C THR A 14 3.34 10.43 -10.91
N GLY A 15 2.03 10.16 -10.96
CA GLY A 15 1.15 10.63 -12.03
C GLY A 15 1.06 12.16 -12.07
N ALA A 16 0.96 12.80 -10.90
CA ALA A 16 0.95 14.25 -10.77
C ALA A 16 2.25 14.86 -11.30
N ASN A 17 3.40 14.25 -10.99
CA ASN A 17 4.70 14.71 -11.51
C ASN A 17 4.83 14.55 -13.02
N PHE A 18 4.23 13.53 -13.65
CA PHE A 18 4.16 13.44 -15.10
C PHE A 18 3.38 14.59 -15.73
N ILE A 19 2.31 15.05 -15.10
CA ILE A 19 1.56 16.23 -15.55
C ILE A 19 2.34 17.52 -15.30
N ARG A 20 2.91 17.71 -14.10
CA ARG A 20 3.73 18.88 -13.76
C ARG A 20 4.93 19.05 -14.67
N SER A 21 5.51 17.95 -15.15
CA SER A 21 6.62 17.98 -16.14
C SER A 21 6.22 18.49 -17.53
N GLY A 22 4.91 18.60 -17.81
CA GLY A 22 4.37 19.01 -19.10
C GLY A 22 4.37 17.93 -20.18
N ASN A 23 4.90 16.73 -19.91
CA ASN A 23 4.98 15.64 -20.87
C ASN A 23 3.63 14.98 -21.15
N TYR A 24 2.73 15.00 -20.15
CA TYR A 24 1.41 14.38 -20.26
C TYR A 24 0.32 15.36 -19.81
N LYS A 25 -0.82 15.31 -20.50
CA LYS A 25 -2.00 16.12 -20.17
C LYS A 25 -3.06 15.32 -19.41
N LYS A 26 -3.02 13.99 -19.51
CA LYS A 26 -3.94 13.08 -18.83
C LYS A 26 -3.17 11.85 -18.38
N VAL A 27 -3.33 11.49 -17.13
CA VAL A 27 -2.75 10.29 -16.51
C VAL A 27 -3.84 9.54 -15.75
N VAL A 28 -3.99 8.26 -16.04
CA VAL A 28 -4.88 7.39 -15.24
C VAL A 28 -4.04 6.64 -14.21
N VAL A 29 -4.40 6.77 -12.95
CA VAL A 29 -3.80 6.05 -11.84
C VAL A 29 -4.78 4.97 -11.39
N VAL A 30 -4.32 3.71 -11.36
CA VAL A 30 -5.12 2.54 -10.98
C VAL A 30 -4.49 1.89 -9.76
N GLY A 31 -5.31 1.64 -8.74
CA GLY A 31 -5.01 0.73 -7.64
C GLY A 31 -5.90 -0.51 -7.75
N ALA A 32 -5.32 -1.70 -7.76
CA ALA A 32 -6.08 -2.94 -7.85
C ALA A 32 -5.37 -4.04 -7.06
N GLU A 33 -6.07 -4.60 -6.08
CA GLU A 33 -5.53 -5.55 -5.13
C GLU A 33 -6.39 -6.81 -5.07
N LYS A 34 -5.74 -7.98 -5.13
CA LYS A 34 -6.38 -9.28 -4.91
C LYS A 34 -5.81 -9.93 -3.65
N MET A 35 -6.25 -9.44 -2.49
CA MET A 35 -5.80 -9.92 -1.19
C MET A 35 -6.36 -11.29 -0.83
N SER A 36 -7.52 -11.69 -1.39
CA SER A 36 -8.18 -12.98 -1.15
C SER A 36 -7.27 -14.19 -1.42
N SER A 37 -6.25 -14.03 -2.27
CA SER A 37 -5.30 -15.10 -2.59
C SER A 37 -4.25 -15.36 -1.50
N ILE A 38 -4.08 -14.44 -0.55
CA ILE A 38 -3.05 -14.48 0.50
C ILE A 38 -3.63 -14.36 1.92
N ILE A 39 -4.95 -14.41 2.04
CA ILE A 39 -5.64 -14.33 3.34
C ILE A 39 -5.91 -15.74 3.86
N ASN A 40 -5.59 -15.99 5.13
CA ASN A 40 -6.08 -17.15 5.83
C ASN A 40 -7.45 -16.84 6.44
N TYR A 41 -8.51 -17.37 5.87
CA TYR A 41 -9.89 -17.15 6.35
C TYR A 41 -10.19 -17.79 7.72
N ALA A 42 -9.30 -18.66 8.21
CA ALA A 42 -9.39 -19.18 9.58
C ALA A 42 -8.75 -18.22 10.61
N ASP A 43 -7.89 -17.29 10.17
CA ASP A 43 -7.30 -16.28 11.04
C ASP A 43 -8.23 -15.07 11.18
N ARG A 44 -8.96 -15.01 12.28
CA ARG A 44 -9.92 -13.94 12.59
C ARG A 44 -9.27 -12.59 12.91
N ALA A 45 -7.95 -12.55 13.10
CA ALA A 45 -7.22 -11.30 13.33
C ALA A 45 -6.93 -10.55 12.03
N THR A 46 -6.75 -11.26 10.92
CA THR A 46 -6.38 -10.67 9.63
C THR A 46 -7.49 -10.71 8.58
N CYS A 47 -8.28 -11.79 8.52
CA CYS A 47 -9.27 -11.97 7.46
C CYS A 47 -10.36 -10.87 7.36
N PRO A 48 -10.81 -10.18 8.42
CA PRO A 48 -11.78 -9.11 8.28
C PRO A 48 -11.16 -7.77 7.84
N ILE A 49 -9.82 -7.65 7.84
CA ILE A 49 -9.10 -6.40 7.56
C ILE A 49 -8.76 -6.29 6.08
N PHE A 50 -8.41 -7.40 5.44
CA PHE A 50 -7.92 -7.42 4.07
C PHE A 50 -8.99 -7.94 3.11
N GLY A 51 -9.09 -7.33 1.93
CA GLY A 51 -10.06 -7.74 0.89
C GLY A 51 -9.60 -7.34 -0.50
N ASP A 52 -10.36 -7.79 -1.49
CA ASP A 52 -10.14 -7.45 -2.88
C ASP A 52 -10.78 -6.09 -3.19
N GLY A 53 -10.14 -5.31 -4.03
CA GLY A 53 -10.67 -4.03 -4.46
C GLY A 53 -9.91 -3.46 -5.64
N GLY A 54 -10.56 -2.57 -6.37
CA GLY A 54 -9.94 -1.84 -7.46
C GLY A 54 -10.62 -0.50 -7.68
N ALA A 55 -9.82 0.52 -7.96
CA ALA A 55 -10.29 1.85 -8.30
C ALA A 55 -9.33 2.54 -9.26
N ALA A 56 -9.83 3.52 -9.98
CA ALA A 56 -9.02 4.34 -10.87
C ALA A 56 -9.41 5.81 -10.73
N VAL A 57 -8.44 6.69 -10.86
CA VAL A 57 -8.64 8.14 -10.97
C VAL A 57 -7.93 8.67 -12.20
N MET A 58 -8.49 9.70 -12.82
CA MET A 58 -7.85 10.43 -13.90
C MET A 58 -7.33 11.76 -13.38
N LEU A 59 -6.06 12.05 -13.68
CA LEU A 59 -5.41 13.31 -13.36
C LEU A 59 -5.31 14.17 -14.62
N GLU A 60 -5.64 15.44 -14.48
CA GLU A 60 -5.50 16.47 -15.52
C GLU A 60 -4.90 17.73 -14.89
N PRO A 61 -4.22 18.61 -15.68
CA PRO A 61 -3.82 19.92 -15.19
C PRO A 61 -5.06 20.78 -14.93
N THR A 62 -4.99 21.58 -13.87
CA THR A 62 -6.01 22.59 -13.57
C THR A 62 -5.37 23.95 -13.39
N THR A 63 -6.12 25.01 -13.66
CA THR A 63 -5.79 26.41 -13.32
C THR A 63 -6.52 26.88 -12.07
N GLU A 64 -7.36 26.03 -11.50
CA GLU A 64 -8.15 26.30 -10.31
C GLU A 64 -7.31 26.05 -9.05
N ASP A 65 -7.70 26.66 -7.95
CA ASP A 65 -7.01 26.55 -6.65
C ASP A 65 -7.47 25.30 -5.88
N PHE A 66 -7.46 24.15 -6.55
CA PHE A 66 -7.73 22.84 -5.95
C PHE A 66 -6.97 21.73 -6.67
N GLY A 67 -6.89 20.55 -6.05
CA GLY A 67 -6.24 19.35 -6.61
C GLY A 67 -5.21 18.76 -5.67
N ILE A 68 -4.17 18.15 -6.22
CA ILE A 68 -3.05 17.62 -5.42
C ILE A 68 -2.10 18.79 -5.13
N MET A 69 -2.22 19.34 -3.92
CA MET A 69 -1.47 20.51 -3.48
C MET A 69 -0.05 20.11 -3.08
N ASP A 70 0.08 19.06 -2.28
CA ASP A 70 1.35 18.56 -1.76
C ASP A 70 1.24 17.05 -1.47
N ALA A 71 2.37 16.39 -1.20
CA ALA A 71 2.43 14.99 -0.84
C ALA A 71 3.59 14.70 0.11
N VAL A 72 3.31 13.94 1.17
CA VAL A 72 4.31 13.43 2.10
C VAL A 72 4.34 11.91 2.02
N LEU A 73 5.40 11.37 1.44
CA LEU A 73 5.62 9.93 1.28
C LEU A 73 6.74 9.49 2.22
N ARG A 74 6.44 8.50 3.09
CA ARG A 74 7.39 7.97 4.07
C ARG A 74 7.44 6.46 4.01
N THR A 75 8.59 5.90 4.36
CA THR A 75 8.81 4.45 4.45
C THR A 75 9.64 4.14 5.69
N ASP A 76 9.22 3.13 6.45
CA ASP A 76 10.00 2.60 7.57
C ASP A 76 10.12 1.08 7.47
N GLY A 77 11.28 0.60 7.02
CA GLY A 77 11.58 -0.83 6.88
C GLY A 77 11.67 -1.58 8.22
N LYS A 78 11.73 -0.89 9.36
CA LYS A 78 11.70 -1.52 10.69
C LYS A 78 10.38 -2.22 10.97
N GLY A 79 9.32 -1.86 10.24
CA GLY A 79 8.00 -2.49 10.35
C GLY A 79 7.88 -3.87 9.72
N LEU A 80 8.87 -4.34 8.94
CA LEU A 80 8.84 -5.62 8.24
C LEU A 80 8.47 -6.82 9.13
N PRO A 81 8.97 -6.98 10.37
CA PRO A 81 8.60 -8.11 11.21
C PRO A 81 7.12 -8.14 11.61
N PHE A 82 6.42 -7.01 11.57
CA PHE A 82 5.06 -6.84 12.08
C PHE A 82 3.97 -7.00 11.03
N LEU A 83 4.31 -6.87 9.73
CA LEU A 83 3.37 -7.04 8.63
C LEU A 83 4.12 -7.54 7.39
N HIS A 84 3.92 -8.81 7.04
CA HIS A 84 4.63 -9.44 5.92
C HIS A 84 3.96 -10.75 5.46
N ILE A 85 4.42 -11.26 4.32
CA ILE A 85 4.22 -12.64 3.88
C ILE A 85 5.59 -13.33 3.95
N LYS A 86 5.66 -14.43 4.71
CA LYS A 86 6.94 -15.07 5.02
C LYS A 86 7.54 -15.83 3.84
N ALA A 87 6.70 -16.45 3.00
CA ALA A 87 7.14 -17.21 1.84
C ALA A 87 6.45 -16.75 0.55
N GLY A 88 7.05 -17.03 -0.59
CA GLY A 88 6.58 -16.64 -1.91
C GLY A 88 7.52 -15.70 -2.65
N GLY A 89 8.55 -15.19 -1.97
CA GLY A 89 9.60 -14.36 -2.57
C GLY A 89 10.93 -15.10 -2.71
N SER A 90 11.96 -14.38 -3.14
CA SER A 90 13.30 -14.94 -3.41
C SER A 90 14.03 -15.43 -2.15
N ILE A 91 13.76 -14.85 -0.98
CA ILE A 91 14.38 -15.24 0.31
C ILE A 91 13.82 -16.59 0.79
N CYS A 92 12.51 -16.79 0.61
CA CYS A 92 11.82 -18.02 1.01
C CYS A 92 10.88 -18.42 -0.12
N THR A 93 11.40 -19.25 -1.04
CA THR A 93 10.65 -19.68 -2.22
C THR A 93 9.52 -20.63 -1.86
N PRO A 94 8.45 -20.71 -2.66
CA PRO A 94 7.36 -21.66 -2.46
C PRO A 94 7.89 -23.11 -2.46
N SER A 95 7.39 -23.91 -1.53
CA SER A 95 7.69 -25.34 -1.42
C SER A 95 6.56 -26.06 -0.67
N TYR A 96 6.52 -27.39 -0.70
CA TYR A 96 5.58 -28.15 0.13
C TYR A 96 5.70 -27.78 1.61
N TYR A 97 6.92 -27.61 2.11
CA TYR A 97 7.15 -27.17 3.48
C TYR A 97 6.50 -25.81 3.79
N THR A 98 6.65 -24.82 2.91
CA THR A 98 6.07 -23.48 3.12
C THR A 98 4.55 -23.49 3.02
N LEU A 99 3.98 -24.36 2.19
CA LEU A 99 2.52 -24.55 2.08
C LEU A 99 1.96 -25.23 3.32
N ASP A 100 2.56 -26.34 3.75
CA ASP A 100 2.12 -27.09 4.93
C ASP A 100 2.20 -26.25 6.22
N ASN A 101 3.18 -25.32 6.29
CA ASN A 101 3.33 -24.38 7.40
C ASN A 101 2.59 -23.04 7.18
N GLN A 102 1.73 -22.93 6.16
CA GLN A 102 0.89 -21.77 5.88
C GLN A 102 1.65 -20.44 5.75
N MET A 103 2.92 -20.50 5.32
CA MET A 103 3.82 -19.34 5.27
C MET A 103 3.50 -18.38 4.11
N HIS A 104 2.59 -18.74 3.23
CA HIS A 104 2.11 -17.94 2.09
C HIS A 104 0.95 -17.00 2.45
N TYR A 105 0.46 -17.06 3.69
CA TYR A 105 -0.55 -16.14 4.16
C TYR A 105 0.05 -14.89 4.78
N ILE A 106 -0.72 -13.79 4.74
CA ILE A 106 -0.33 -12.54 5.37
C ILE A 106 -0.29 -12.69 6.89
N TYR A 107 0.78 -12.19 7.49
CA TYR A 107 0.96 -12.10 8.93
C TYR A 107 0.88 -10.64 9.37
N GLN A 108 0.17 -10.38 10.46
CA GLN A 108 0.08 -9.05 11.06
C GLN A 108 0.12 -9.12 12.58
N GLU A 109 1.03 -8.39 13.20
CA GLU A 109 1.00 -8.07 14.61
C GLU A 109 0.15 -6.81 14.84
N GLY A 110 -1.17 -7.01 14.93
CA GLY A 110 -2.15 -5.93 14.83
C GLY A 110 -1.95 -4.79 15.83
N ARG A 111 -1.57 -5.08 17.09
CA ARG A 111 -1.34 -4.05 18.12
C ARG A 111 -0.19 -3.11 17.75
N THR A 112 0.93 -3.66 17.29
CA THR A 112 2.11 -2.88 16.89
C THR A 112 1.82 -2.10 15.62
N VAL A 113 1.25 -2.74 14.60
CA VAL A 113 0.87 -2.08 13.34
C VAL A 113 -0.11 -0.92 13.61
N PHE A 114 -1.11 -1.12 14.46
CA PHE A 114 -2.07 -0.07 14.83
C PHE A 114 -1.38 1.15 15.46
N LYS A 115 -0.47 0.93 16.42
CA LYS A 115 0.27 2.03 17.06
C LYS A 115 1.10 2.83 16.05
N TYR A 116 1.82 2.13 15.17
CA TYR A 116 2.59 2.78 14.11
C TYR A 116 1.69 3.57 13.15
N ALA A 117 0.57 3.00 12.74
CA ALA A 117 -0.36 3.66 11.85
C ALA A 117 -0.90 4.96 12.45
N VAL A 118 -1.40 4.91 13.70
CA VAL A 118 -1.98 6.09 14.35
C VAL A 118 -0.96 7.22 14.49
N SER A 119 0.24 6.92 14.99
CA SER A 119 1.28 7.95 15.18
C SER A 119 1.78 8.51 13.85
N ASN A 120 2.22 7.64 12.94
CA ASN A 120 2.87 8.09 11.70
C ASN A 120 1.90 8.76 10.72
N MET A 121 0.62 8.37 10.71
CA MET A 121 -0.38 9.04 9.88
C MET A 121 -0.71 10.43 10.43
N ALA A 122 -0.81 10.58 11.75
CA ALA A 122 -1.01 11.88 12.39
C ALA A 122 0.17 12.81 12.08
N ASP A 123 1.41 12.35 12.30
CA ASP A 123 2.63 13.11 12.01
C ASP A 123 2.73 13.50 10.51
N ALA A 124 2.29 12.62 9.60
CA ALA A 124 2.27 12.94 8.17
C ALA A 124 1.24 14.05 7.86
N CYS A 125 0.04 13.97 8.45
CA CYS A 125 -0.97 15.01 8.30
C CYS A 125 -0.49 16.37 8.85
N GLU A 126 0.10 16.38 10.04
CA GLU A 126 0.64 17.61 10.64
C GLU A 126 1.77 18.23 9.82
N SER A 127 2.56 17.40 9.11
CA SER A 127 3.70 17.89 8.32
C SER A 127 3.31 18.48 6.96
N ILE A 128 2.05 18.32 6.53
CA ILE A 128 1.57 18.79 5.22
C ILE A 128 0.66 20.03 5.32
N ILE A 129 0.22 20.36 6.54
CA ILE A 129 -0.58 21.56 6.83
C ILE A 129 0.33 22.74 7.14
#